data_a315849c570e505f2716b300b523d617
#
_entry.id   a315849c570e505f2716b300b523d617
#
_cell.length_a   1.000
_cell.length_b   1.000
_cell.length_c   1.000
_cell.angle_alpha   90.00
_cell.angle_beta   90.00
_cell.angle_gamma   90.00
#
_symmetry.space_group_name_H-M   'P 1'
#
loop_
_entity.id
_entity.type
_entity.pdbx_description
1 polymer ?
#
loop_
_entity_poly.entity_id
_entity_poly.type
_entity_poly.pdbx_seq_one_letter_code
_entity_poly.pdbx_strand_id
1 'polypeptide(L)'
;FIMPKTMELIINVENGQRQPIKNTHVLLKDVLNLAKQPYKILTSIYSNENFYGFLVTDCTYFDLETLEYLSNQIGISLNVNAIVRELNSISNTDELTHIYNRRGLIQNIKLLYKEYKEVSENLYFFIGDLDNLKYINDTFGHDQGDKAIQIVCEILNDIFHAVIGRLGGDEFGIAFTCKNEDFIIHIDSLIQERTQYFNEKYQLPYYVSLSYGISVFDYNSPFDLNHTIRLADSLMYERKKEKHLQRGKKG
;
A
#
# COMPACT_ATOMS: atom_id res chain seq x y z
N PHE A 1 -24.84 27.57 -12.00
CA PHE A 1 -24.46 26.15 -11.95
C PHE A 1 -24.86 25.48 -13.27
N ILE A 2 -23.91 24.91 -14.00
CA ILE A 2 -24.20 24.18 -15.27
C ILE A 2 -24.22 22.69 -14.93
N MET A 3 -25.38 22.06 -15.05
CA MET A 3 -25.50 20.62 -14.83
C MET A 3 -24.68 19.84 -15.87
N PRO A 4 -23.88 18.84 -15.46
CA PRO A 4 -23.15 18.00 -16.39
C PRO A 4 -24.12 17.20 -17.30
N LYS A 5 -23.76 17.00 -18.55
CA LYS A 5 -24.56 16.19 -19.50
C LYS A 5 -24.49 14.69 -19.16
N THR A 6 -23.41 14.25 -18.55
CA THR A 6 -23.18 12.87 -18.10
C THR A 6 -22.75 12.84 -16.64
N MET A 7 -23.15 11.81 -15.92
CA MET A 7 -22.81 11.57 -14.52
C MET A 7 -22.33 10.14 -14.36
N GLU A 8 -21.46 9.92 -13.36
CA GLU A 8 -21.08 8.58 -12.97
C GLU A 8 -22.10 8.04 -11.96
N LEU A 9 -22.70 6.89 -12.26
CA LEU A 9 -23.61 6.20 -11.36
C LEU A 9 -22.80 5.29 -10.43
N ILE A 10 -22.72 5.66 -9.15
CA ILE A 10 -21.91 4.95 -8.15
C ILE A 10 -22.72 3.85 -7.47
N ILE A 11 -23.98 4.09 -7.18
CA ILE A 11 -24.86 3.15 -6.48
C ILE A 11 -26.26 3.26 -7.09
N ASN A 12 -26.86 2.10 -7.39
CA ASN A 12 -28.26 1.99 -7.73
C ASN A 12 -28.96 1.06 -6.73
N VAL A 13 -30.06 1.51 -6.12
CA VAL A 13 -30.85 0.75 -5.15
C VAL A 13 -32.29 0.79 -5.57
N GLU A 14 -32.91 -0.38 -5.80
CA GLU A 14 -34.35 -0.54 -6.07
C GLU A 14 -34.97 -1.46 -5.03
N ASN A 15 -36.09 -1.05 -4.44
CA ASN A 15 -36.80 -1.82 -3.39
C ASN A 15 -35.87 -2.26 -2.22
N GLY A 16 -34.95 -1.38 -1.80
CA GLY A 16 -33.98 -1.67 -0.72
C GLY A 16 -32.83 -2.62 -1.10
N GLN A 17 -32.77 -3.08 -2.35
CA GLN A 17 -31.72 -3.97 -2.81
C GLN A 17 -30.78 -3.25 -3.80
N ARG A 18 -29.46 -3.46 -3.62
CA ARG A 18 -28.45 -2.93 -4.53
C ARG A 18 -28.56 -3.61 -5.88
N GLN A 19 -28.75 -2.84 -6.94
CA GLN A 19 -28.81 -3.31 -8.31
C GLN A 19 -27.41 -3.25 -8.97
N PRO A 20 -27.10 -4.19 -9.87
CA PRO A 20 -25.84 -4.14 -10.61
C PRO A 20 -25.83 -2.94 -11.56
N ILE A 21 -24.73 -2.19 -11.55
CA ILE A 21 -24.50 -1.06 -12.45
C ILE A 21 -23.95 -1.61 -13.76
N LYS A 22 -24.75 -1.55 -14.82
CA LYS A 22 -24.33 -2.01 -16.16
C LYS A 22 -23.50 -0.95 -16.91
N ASN A 23 -23.69 0.32 -16.59
CA ASN A 23 -22.99 1.44 -17.21
C ASN A 23 -22.72 2.50 -16.13
N THR A 24 -21.44 2.81 -15.90
CA THR A 24 -21.04 3.80 -14.89
C THR A 24 -21.25 5.23 -15.35
N HIS A 25 -21.24 5.49 -16.66
CA HIS A 25 -21.47 6.81 -17.23
C HIS A 25 -22.88 6.85 -17.83
N VAL A 26 -23.76 7.59 -17.20
CA VAL A 26 -25.18 7.73 -17.61
C VAL A 26 -25.50 9.17 -17.95
N LEU A 27 -26.39 9.37 -18.92
CA LEU A 27 -26.95 10.68 -19.18
C LEU A 27 -27.94 11.05 -18.05
N LEU A 28 -27.93 12.31 -17.62
CA LEU A 28 -28.84 12.77 -16.56
C LEU A 28 -30.31 12.45 -16.87
N LYS A 29 -30.72 12.60 -18.14
CA LYS A 29 -32.08 12.24 -18.59
C LYS A 29 -32.40 10.76 -18.35
N ASP A 30 -31.44 9.86 -18.50
CA ASP A 30 -31.67 8.42 -18.31
C ASP A 30 -31.77 8.07 -16.83
N VAL A 31 -31.00 8.72 -15.95
CA VAL A 31 -31.15 8.61 -14.49
C VAL A 31 -32.54 9.06 -14.05
N LEU A 32 -33.01 10.16 -14.62
CA LEU A 32 -34.37 10.67 -14.32
C LEU A 32 -35.50 9.76 -14.85
N ASN A 33 -35.21 8.93 -15.85
CA ASN A 33 -36.16 7.98 -16.42
C ASN A 33 -36.14 6.58 -15.75
N LEU A 34 -35.13 6.28 -14.94
CA LEU A 34 -34.98 4.97 -14.28
C LEU A 34 -36.07 4.69 -13.23
N ALA A 35 -36.72 5.71 -12.66
CA ALA A 35 -37.72 5.50 -11.65
C ALA A 35 -39.15 5.44 -12.25
N LYS A 36 -39.95 4.60 -11.67
CA LYS A 36 -41.33 4.28 -12.11
C LYS A 36 -42.39 5.34 -11.71
N GLN A 37 -42.00 6.31 -10.88
CA GLN A 37 -42.90 7.34 -10.35
C GLN A 37 -42.77 8.65 -11.14
N PRO A 38 -43.85 9.42 -11.30
CA PRO A 38 -43.88 10.65 -12.11
C PRO A 38 -43.08 11.81 -11.50
N TYR A 39 -42.81 11.78 -10.20
CA TYR A 39 -42.09 12.86 -9.51
C TYR A 39 -40.87 12.31 -8.80
N LYS A 40 -39.76 13.04 -8.93
CA LYS A 40 -38.47 12.72 -8.31
C LYS A 40 -37.90 13.92 -7.59
N ILE A 41 -37.20 13.65 -6.50
CA ILE A 41 -36.44 14.65 -5.79
C ILE A 41 -34.98 14.47 -6.21
N LEU A 42 -34.36 15.57 -6.62
CA LEU A 42 -32.95 15.67 -6.90
C LEU A 42 -32.32 16.56 -5.82
N THR A 43 -31.55 15.96 -4.92
CA THR A 43 -30.86 16.69 -3.84
C THR A 43 -29.38 16.70 -4.11
N SER A 44 -28.76 17.88 -4.05
CA SER A 44 -27.31 18.02 -4.22
C SER A 44 -26.57 17.50 -2.98
N ILE A 45 -25.47 16.78 -3.22
CA ILE A 45 -24.54 16.33 -2.19
C ILE A 45 -23.34 17.24 -2.23
N TYR A 46 -23.13 18.02 -1.18
CA TYR A 46 -21.97 18.91 -1.05
C TYR A 46 -21.48 18.97 0.40
N SER A 47 -20.22 19.36 0.56
CA SER A 47 -19.66 19.70 1.87
C SER A 47 -18.65 20.81 1.69
N ASN A 48 -18.79 21.89 2.43
CA ASN A 48 -18.09 23.16 2.23
C ASN A 48 -18.26 23.65 0.77
N GLU A 49 -17.15 23.88 0.05
CA GLU A 49 -17.17 24.33 -1.35
C GLU A 49 -17.14 23.18 -2.35
N ASN A 50 -17.03 21.92 -1.89
CA ASN A 50 -16.91 20.75 -2.74
C ASN A 50 -18.27 20.16 -3.07
N PHE A 51 -18.57 20.06 -4.37
CA PHE A 51 -19.75 19.38 -4.90
C PHE A 51 -19.38 17.93 -5.26
N TYR A 52 -20.13 16.96 -4.71
CA TYR A 52 -19.88 15.53 -4.87
C TYR A 52 -20.85 14.83 -5.83
N GLY A 53 -22.03 15.41 -6.05
CA GLY A 53 -23.01 14.82 -6.92
C GLY A 53 -24.47 15.07 -6.50
N PHE A 54 -25.35 14.18 -6.94
CA PHE A 54 -26.77 14.24 -6.64
C PHE A 54 -27.26 12.93 -6.03
N LEU A 55 -28.16 13.05 -5.06
CA LEU A 55 -29.05 12.00 -4.59
C LEU A 55 -30.36 12.12 -5.36
N VAL A 56 -30.76 11.06 -6.07
CA VAL A 56 -32.04 10.99 -6.80
C VAL A 56 -32.91 9.97 -6.11
N THR A 57 -34.12 10.36 -5.70
CA THR A 57 -35.08 9.47 -5.01
C THR A 57 -36.50 9.69 -5.48
N ASP A 58 -37.36 8.70 -5.33
CA ASP A 58 -38.80 8.80 -5.57
C ASP A 58 -39.49 9.54 -4.43
N CYS A 59 -40.52 10.31 -4.75
CA CYS A 59 -41.18 11.27 -3.87
C CYS A 59 -42.06 10.64 -2.76
N THR A 60 -42.13 9.31 -2.64
CA THR A 60 -43.20 8.64 -1.87
C THR A 60 -42.86 8.33 -0.40
N TYR A 61 -41.60 8.43 0.05
CA TYR A 61 -41.22 7.89 1.37
C TYR A 61 -40.33 8.81 2.25
N PHE A 62 -39.87 9.93 1.73
CA PHE A 62 -38.99 10.82 2.52
C PHE A 62 -39.55 12.25 2.51
N ASP A 63 -39.56 12.88 3.68
CA ASP A 63 -39.75 14.33 3.75
C ASP A 63 -38.45 15.06 3.30
N LEU A 64 -38.61 16.32 2.91
CA LEU A 64 -37.50 17.12 2.40
C LEU A 64 -36.41 17.32 3.45
N GLU A 65 -36.77 17.44 4.73
CA GLU A 65 -35.83 17.62 5.83
C GLU A 65 -34.92 16.37 6.01
N THR A 66 -35.51 15.18 5.93
CA THR A 66 -34.79 13.91 5.98
C THR A 66 -33.81 13.76 4.81
N LEU A 67 -34.22 14.15 3.60
CA LEU A 67 -33.35 14.10 2.41
C LEU A 67 -32.21 15.10 2.49
N GLU A 68 -32.47 16.30 2.96
CA GLU A 68 -31.47 17.33 3.17
C GLU A 68 -30.45 16.88 4.24
N TYR A 69 -30.94 16.34 5.35
CA TYR A 69 -30.09 15.77 6.40
C TYR A 69 -29.20 14.63 5.85
N LEU A 70 -29.76 13.67 5.11
CA LEU A 70 -29.00 12.56 4.52
C LEU A 70 -27.96 13.05 3.50
N SER A 71 -28.31 13.99 2.63
CA SER A 71 -27.39 14.58 1.66
C SER A 71 -26.22 15.28 2.34
N ASN A 72 -26.48 15.99 3.42
CA ASN A 72 -25.44 16.63 4.23
C ASN A 72 -24.51 15.58 4.90
N GLN A 73 -25.07 14.53 5.50
CA GLN A 73 -24.27 13.45 6.12
C GLN A 73 -23.38 12.72 5.11
N ILE A 74 -23.93 12.43 3.92
CA ILE A 74 -23.16 11.84 2.82
C ILE A 74 -22.05 12.80 2.38
N GLY A 75 -22.34 14.09 2.20
CA GLY A 75 -21.38 15.11 1.82
C GLY A 75 -20.23 15.23 2.81
N ILE A 76 -20.54 15.30 4.12
CA ILE A 76 -19.53 15.33 5.19
C ILE A 76 -18.66 14.06 5.13
N SER A 77 -19.26 12.88 5.02
CA SER A 77 -18.53 11.62 4.96
C SER A 77 -17.58 11.55 3.74
N LEU A 78 -18.04 12.01 2.57
CA LEU A 78 -17.22 12.07 1.37
C LEU A 78 -16.06 13.05 1.51
N ASN A 79 -16.31 14.22 2.12
CA ASN A 79 -15.28 15.23 2.37
C ASN A 79 -14.21 14.72 3.35
N VAL A 80 -14.62 14.11 4.46
CA VAL A 80 -13.69 13.51 5.43
C VAL A 80 -12.84 12.44 4.75
N ASN A 81 -13.44 11.55 3.96
CA ASN A 81 -12.69 10.53 3.22
C ASN A 81 -11.72 11.14 2.20
N ALA A 82 -12.10 12.23 1.53
CA ALA A 82 -11.22 12.93 0.60
C ALA A 82 -10.02 13.54 1.33
N ILE A 83 -10.24 14.22 2.45
CA ILE A 83 -9.18 14.79 3.30
C ILE A 83 -8.25 13.69 3.83
N VAL A 84 -8.78 12.58 4.34
CA VAL A 84 -7.98 11.45 4.82
C VAL A 84 -7.14 10.86 3.68
N ARG A 85 -7.70 10.71 2.48
CA ARG A 85 -6.94 10.26 1.30
C ARG A 85 -5.84 11.24 0.91
N GLU A 86 -6.11 12.54 0.99
CA GLU A 86 -5.13 13.58 0.70
C GLU A 86 -4.01 13.59 1.73
N LEU A 87 -4.32 13.55 3.03
CA LEU A 87 -3.34 13.44 4.10
C LEU A 87 -2.49 12.17 3.96
N ASN A 88 -3.10 11.01 3.73
CA ASN A 88 -2.38 9.78 3.45
C ASN A 88 -1.56 9.86 2.15
N SER A 89 -1.95 10.74 1.22
CA SER A 89 -1.20 10.96 -0.03
C SER A 89 0.05 11.81 0.17
N ILE A 90 0.09 12.64 1.17
CA ILE A 90 1.22 13.54 1.47
C ILE A 90 2.30 12.79 2.24
N SER A 91 1.94 11.85 3.12
CA SER A 91 2.94 11.05 3.85
C SER A 91 3.55 9.98 2.94
N ASN A 92 4.85 10.10 2.70
CA ASN A 92 5.66 9.10 1.98
C ASN A 92 6.48 8.22 2.93
N THR A 93 6.31 8.36 4.24
CA THR A 93 7.04 7.64 5.28
C THR A 93 6.12 6.74 6.09
N ASP A 94 6.68 5.68 6.65
CA ASP A 94 6.02 4.77 7.59
C ASP A 94 6.13 5.34 9.01
N GLU A 95 5.04 5.36 9.75
CA GLU A 95 4.97 5.99 11.09
C GLU A 95 5.82 5.25 12.14
N LEU A 96 5.94 3.92 12.03
CA LEU A 96 6.68 3.12 12.99
C LEU A 96 8.19 3.16 12.78
N THR A 97 8.62 3.12 11.51
CA THR A 97 10.02 2.95 11.14
C THR A 97 10.68 4.21 10.58
N HIS A 98 9.90 5.24 10.24
CA HIS A 98 10.31 6.51 9.64
C HIS A 98 11.07 6.40 8.29
N ILE A 99 11.22 5.20 7.73
CA ILE A 99 11.64 4.99 6.34
C ILE A 99 10.48 5.25 5.38
N TYR A 100 10.69 5.15 4.08
CA TYR A 100 9.59 5.27 3.13
C TYR A 100 8.50 4.22 3.39
N ASN A 101 7.24 4.61 3.26
CA ASN A 101 6.17 3.64 3.10
C ASN A 101 6.16 3.08 1.66
N ARG A 102 5.30 2.13 1.37
CA ARG A 102 5.17 1.51 0.05
C ARG A 102 5.09 2.53 -1.08
N ARG A 103 4.33 3.60 -0.87
CA ARG A 103 4.14 4.64 -1.87
C ARG A 103 5.40 5.47 -2.08
N GLY A 104 6.02 5.95 -1.00
CA GLY A 104 7.28 6.71 -1.07
C GLY A 104 8.39 5.89 -1.71
N LEU A 105 8.50 4.60 -1.37
CA LEU A 105 9.44 3.67 -1.97
C LEU A 105 9.24 3.58 -3.49
N ILE A 106 8.01 3.32 -3.95
CA ILE A 106 7.71 3.19 -5.39
C ILE A 106 8.02 4.48 -6.17
N GLN A 107 7.73 5.63 -5.59
CA GLN A 107 8.04 6.92 -6.22
C GLN A 107 9.55 7.11 -6.41
N ASN A 108 10.34 6.82 -5.37
CA ASN A 108 11.79 6.94 -5.43
C ASN A 108 12.44 5.90 -6.36
N ILE A 109 11.95 4.66 -6.39
CA ILE A 109 12.42 3.65 -7.35
C ILE A 109 12.26 4.12 -8.80
N LYS A 110 11.12 4.75 -9.14
CA LYS A 110 10.91 5.29 -10.49
C LYS A 110 11.91 6.37 -10.88
N LEU A 111 12.32 7.19 -9.92
CA LEU A 111 13.35 8.21 -10.14
C LEU A 111 14.71 7.56 -10.35
N LEU A 112 15.12 6.65 -9.45
CA LEU A 112 16.37 5.91 -9.56
C LEU A 112 16.45 5.13 -10.87
N TYR A 113 15.39 4.43 -11.28
CA TYR A 113 15.37 3.68 -12.53
C TYR A 113 15.70 4.54 -13.74
N LYS A 114 15.16 5.76 -13.82
CA LYS A 114 15.46 6.69 -14.91
C LYS A 114 16.92 7.14 -14.87
N GLU A 115 17.40 7.53 -13.70
CA GLU A 115 18.75 8.01 -13.48
C GLU A 115 19.79 6.95 -13.85
N TYR A 116 19.67 5.74 -13.31
CA TYR A 116 20.65 4.68 -13.51
C TYR A 116 20.58 4.01 -14.88
N LYS A 117 19.42 4.07 -15.53
CA LYS A 117 19.29 3.67 -16.94
C LYS A 117 20.14 4.53 -17.86
N GLU A 118 20.23 5.85 -17.60
CA GLU A 118 21.04 6.78 -18.42
C GLU A 118 22.54 6.52 -18.30
N VAL A 119 23.01 6.11 -17.10
CA VAL A 119 24.42 5.83 -16.85
C VAL A 119 24.79 4.36 -17.01
N SER A 120 23.82 3.51 -17.37
CA SER A 120 24.00 2.06 -17.58
C SER A 120 24.55 1.32 -16.35
N GLU A 121 24.23 1.81 -15.14
CA GLU A 121 24.52 1.11 -13.88
C GLU A 121 23.36 0.19 -13.47
N ASN A 122 23.68 -0.98 -12.94
CA ASN A 122 22.67 -1.93 -12.47
C ASN A 122 21.94 -1.38 -11.24
N LEU A 123 20.62 -1.29 -11.34
CA LEU A 123 19.72 -1.03 -10.21
C LEU A 123 19.17 -2.36 -9.71
N TYR A 124 19.34 -2.64 -8.43
CA TYR A 124 18.88 -3.85 -7.75
C TYR A 124 17.66 -3.54 -6.90
N PHE A 125 16.79 -4.53 -6.77
CA PHE A 125 15.68 -4.51 -5.83
C PHE A 125 15.80 -5.67 -4.85
N PHE A 126 15.83 -5.32 -3.57
CA PHE A 126 15.80 -6.27 -2.47
C PHE A 126 14.39 -6.26 -1.86
N ILE A 127 13.84 -7.43 -1.61
CA ILE A 127 12.68 -7.60 -0.74
C ILE A 127 13.10 -8.45 0.46
N GLY A 128 12.70 -8.04 1.65
CA GLY A 128 12.99 -8.75 2.90
C GLY A 128 11.76 -8.82 3.79
N ASP A 129 11.67 -9.87 4.56
CA ASP A 129 10.56 -10.16 5.45
C ASP A 129 11.09 -10.62 6.82
N LEU A 130 10.61 -10.01 7.89
CA LEU A 130 10.95 -10.39 9.27
C LEU A 130 10.40 -11.78 9.60
N ASP A 131 11.28 -12.73 9.86
CA ASP A 131 10.89 -14.09 10.18
C ASP A 131 10.14 -14.16 11.53
N ASN A 132 9.02 -14.90 11.56
CA ASN A 132 8.24 -15.23 12.74
C ASN A 132 7.63 -14.03 13.50
N LEU A 133 7.32 -12.91 12.85
CA LEU A 133 6.67 -11.75 13.50
C LEU A 133 5.39 -12.17 14.24
N LYS A 134 4.57 -13.06 13.64
CA LYS A 134 3.36 -13.56 14.30
C LYS A 134 3.66 -14.24 15.63
N TYR A 135 4.68 -15.10 15.68
CA TYR A 135 5.10 -15.75 16.94
C TYR A 135 5.57 -14.72 17.98
N ILE A 136 6.31 -13.69 17.56
CA ILE A 136 6.76 -12.62 18.47
C ILE A 136 5.54 -11.88 19.02
N ASN A 137 4.59 -11.50 18.17
CA ASN A 137 3.36 -10.82 18.60
C ASN A 137 2.52 -11.68 19.57
N ASP A 138 2.29 -12.94 19.20
CA ASP A 138 1.44 -13.84 19.97
C ASP A 138 2.06 -14.20 21.33
N THR A 139 3.40 -14.24 21.42
CA THR A 139 4.13 -14.67 22.64
C THR A 139 4.53 -13.50 23.53
N PHE A 140 4.96 -12.38 22.94
CA PHE A 140 5.59 -11.26 23.68
C PHE A 140 4.80 -9.95 23.54
N GLY A 141 3.71 -9.94 22.77
CA GLY A 141 2.86 -8.76 22.53
C GLY A 141 3.27 -7.90 21.34
N HIS A 142 2.34 -7.08 20.87
CA HIS A 142 2.52 -6.23 19.68
C HIS A 142 3.65 -5.21 19.82
N ASP A 143 3.86 -4.66 21.03
CA ASP A 143 4.98 -3.72 21.28
C ASP A 143 6.34 -4.37 20.99
N GLN A 144 6.49 -5.67 21.25
CA GLN A 144 7.72 -6.41 20.93
C GLN A 144 7.82 -6.73 19.45
N GLY A 145 6.71 -6.95 18.77
CA GLY A 145 6.67 -7.05 17.32
C GLY A 145 7.09 -5.74 16.63
N ASP A 146 6.57 -4.62 17.11
CA ASP A 146 6.95 -3.29 16.61
C ASP A 146 8.45 -3.02 16.83
N LYS A 147 8.98 -3.39 18.00
CA LYS A 147 10.42 -3.31 18.27
C LYS A 147 11.25 -4.21 17.34
N ALA A 148 10.79 -5.42 17.03
CA ALA A 148 11.46 -6.31 16.08
C ALA A 148 11.49 -5.71 14.66
N ILE A 149 10.39 -5.07 14.22
CA ILE A 149 10.30 -4.35 12.95
C ILE A 149 11.30 -3.19 12.91
N GLN A 150 11.38 -2.40 13.99
CA GLN A 150 12.35 -1.29 14.09
C GLN A 150 13.80 -1.78 14.04
N ILE A 151 14.11 -2.90 14.69
CA ILE A 151 15.45 -3.50 14.65
C ILE A 151 15.80 -3.97 13.23
N VAL A 152 14.88 -4.60 12.50
CA VAL A 152 15.11 -4.94 11.08
C VAL A 152 15.40 -3.68 10.26
N CYS A 153 14.65 -2.61 10.51
CA CYS A 153 14.88 -1.32 9.84
C CYS A 153 16.30 -0.79 10.14
N GLU A 154 16.78 -0.86 11.40
CA GLU A 154 18.13 -0.48 11.76
C GLU A 154 19.18 -1.35 11.04
N ILE A 155 19.00 -2.67 11.01
CA ILE A 155 19.88 -3.61 10.30
C ILE A 155 19.98 -3.22 8.82
N LEU A 156 18.85 -3.00 8.18
CA LEU A 156 18.81 -2.66 6.75
C LEU A 156 19.45 -1.29 6.46
N ASN A 157 19.20 -0.29 7.31
CA ASN A 157 19.84 1.04 7.17
C ASN A 157 21.36 0.99 7.37
N ASP A 158 21.86 0.10 8.23
CA ASP A 158 23.28 -0.05 8.48
C ASP A 158 24.04 -0.73 7.31
N ILE A 159 23.33 -1.62 6.60
CA ILE A 159 23.87 -2.34 5.44
C ILE A 159 23.74 -1.52 4.15
N PHE A 160 22.55 -0.94 3.94
CA PHE A 160 22.19 -0.28 2.69
C PHE A 160 22.13 1.24 2.85
N HIS A 161 23.04 1.96 2.22
CA HIS A 161 22.92 3.41 2.06
C HIS A 161 22.09 3.71 0.80
N ALA A 162 20.78 3.42 0.85
CA ALA A 162 19.90 3.33 -0.31
C ALA A 162 18.48 3.81 -0.02
N VAL A 163 17.60 3.71 -1.00
CA VAL A 163 16.16 3.97 -0.82
C VAL A 163 15.51 2.76 -0.18
N ILE A 164 15.17 2.89 1.10
CA ILE A 164 14.57 1.84 1.92
C ILE A 164 13.12 2.20 2.24
N GLY A 165 12.21 1.24 2.15
CA GLY A 165 10.80 1.42 2.49
C GLY A 165 10.17 0.16 3.07
N ARG A 166 9.13 0.37 3.90
CA ARG A 166 8.28 -0.69 4.43
C ARG A 166 7.11 -0.90 3.47
N LEU A 167 6.95 -2.11 2.97
CA LEU A 167 5.90 -2.48 2.01
C LEU A 167 4.56 -2.77 2.72
N GLY A 168 4.63 -3.23 3.96
CA GLY A 168 3.48 -3.52 4.83
C GLY A 168 3.83 -4.61 5.83
N GLY A 169 3.20 -4.64 6.99
CA GLY A 169 3.43 -5.67 8.01
C GLY A 169 4.90 -5.84 8.36
N ASP A 170 5.48 -6.96 7.97
CA ASP A 170 6.85 -7.41 8.18
C ASP A 170 7.75 -7.30 6.93
N GLU A 171 7.23 -6.75 5.82
CA GLU A 171 7.91 -6.69 4.54
C GLU A 171 8.61 -5.34 4.31
N PHE A 172 9.85 -5.42 3.84
CA PHE A 172 10.71 -4.29 3.47
C PHE A 172 11.14 -4.38 2.01
N GLY A 173 11.26 -3.23 1.36
CA GLY A 173 11.80 -3.12 0.00
C GLY A 173 12.96 -2.14 -0.03
N ILE A 174 14.01 -2.45 -0.81
CA ILE A 174 15.17 -1.58 -0.97
C ILE A 174 15.53 -1.49 -2.45
N ALA A 175 15.74 -0.28 -2.94
CA ALA A 175 16.33 -0.06 -4.24
C ALA A 175 17.74 0.52 -4.09
N PHE A 176 18.72 -0.13 -4.66
CA PHE A 176 20.12 0.24 -4.50
C PHE A 176 20.93 -0.07 -5.76
N THR A 177 22.07 0.59 -5.87
CA THR A 177 23.10 0.29 -6.86
C THR A 177 24.36 -0.16 -6.16
N CYS A 178 25.16 -0.95 -6.82
CA CYS A 178 26.49 -1.27 -6.35
C CYS A 178 27.47 -1.22 -7.53
N LYS A 179 28.58 -0.50 -7.33
CA LYS A 179 29.67 -0.42 -8.33
C LYS A 179 30.48 -1.70 -8.44
N ASN A 180 30.45 -2.51 -7.38
CA ASN A 180 31.18 -3.76 -7.29
C ASN A 180 30.22 -4.91 -7.00
N GLU A 181 30.18 -5.91 -7.88
CA GLU A 181 29.38 -7.13 -7.69
C GLU A 181 29.77 -7.90 -6.42
N ASP A 182 30.94 -7.69 -5.86
CA ASP A 182 31.37 -8.27 -4.59
C ASP A 182 30.39 -7.99 -3.45
N PHE A 183 29.70 -6.81 -3.47
CA PHE A 183 28.67 -6.50 -2.50
C PHE A 183 27.53 -7.51 -2.55
N ILE A 184 27.06 -7.86 -3.74
CA ILE A 184 25.99 -8.86 -3.93
C ILE A 184 26.44 -10.25 -3.48
N ILE A 185 27.69 -10.61 -3.77
CA ILE A 185 28.27 -11.91 -3.39
C ILE A 185 28.35 -12.04 -1.87
N HIS A 186 28.69 -10.97 -1.17
CA HIS A 186 28.90 -10.97 0.28
C HIS A 186 27.68 -10.55 1.10
N ILE A 187 26.56 -10.23 0.46
CA ILE A 187 25.38 -9.69 1.14
C ILE A 187 24.80 -10.64 2.19
N ASP A 188 24.88 -11.95 1.95
CA ASP A 188 24.46 -12.97 2.93
C ASP A 188 25.26 -12.88 4.22
N SER A 189 26.59 -12.76 4.09
CA SER A 189 27.48 -12.63 5.24
C SER A 189 27.25 -11.33 5.99
N LEU A 190 27.06 -10.22 5.28
CA LEU A 190 26.78 -8.91 5.87
C LEU A 190 25.46 -8.93 6.65
N ILE A 191 24.39 -9.48 6.08
CA ILE A 191 23.10 -9.57 6.75
C ILE A 191 23.20 -10.46 7.99
N GLN A 192 23.90 -11.60 7.92
CA GLN A 192 24.09 -12.48 9.06
C GLN A 192 24.88 -11.79 10.18
N GLU A 193 26.01 -11.16 9.85
CA GLU A 193 26.86 -10.43 10.80
C GLU A 193 26.07 -9.32 11.51
N ARG A 194 25.35 -8.49 10.74
CA ARG A 194 24.58 -7.38 11.29
C ARG A 194 23.38 -7.87 12.10
N THR A 195 22.68 -8.88 11.64
CA THR A 195 21.60 -9.52 12.38
C THR A 195 22.09 -10.07 13.72
N GLN A 196 23.23 -10.74 13.74
CA GLN A 196 23.84 -11.23 14.97
C GLN A 196 24.21 -10.07 15.90
N TYR A 197 24.90 -9.06 15.40
CA TYR A 197 25.30 -7.88 16.19
C TYR A 197 24.10 -7.21 16.85
N PHE A 198 23.01 -6.98 16.13
CA PHE A 198 21.81 -6.34 16.67
C PHE A 198 21.07 -7.22 17.69
N ASN A 199 21.03 -8.54 17.49
CA ASN A 199 20.47 -9.48 18.49
C ASN A 199 21.29 -9.46 19.78
N GLU A 200 22.61 -9.43 19.70
CA GLU A 200 23.51 -9.32 20.86
C GLU A 200 23.36 -7.96 21.57
N LYS A 201 23.26 -6.88 20.79
CA LYS A 201 23.07 -5.51 21.31
C LYS A 201 21.79 -5.34 22.10
N TYR A 202 20.68 -5.88 21.60
CA TYR A 202 19.36 -5.67 22.21
C TYR A 202 18.98 -6.72 23.23
N GLN A 203 19.59 -7.90 23.24
CA GLN A 203 19.36 -9.00 24.18
C GLN A 203 17.87 -9.30 24.41
N LEU A 204 17.10 -9.42 23.31
CA LEU A 204 15.68 -9.68 23.35
C LEU A 204 15.36 -11.14 23.73
N PRO A 205 14.18 -11.44 24.26
CA PRO A 205 13.77 -12.82 24.57
C PRO A 205 13.47 -13.66 23.32
N TYR A 206 13.63 -13.12 22.13
CA TYR A 206 13.47 -13.75 20.83
C TYR A 206 14.61 -13.33 19.92
N TYR A 207 14.82 -14.09 18.84
CA TYR A 207 15.84 -13.81 17.86
C TYR A 207 15.23 -13.14 16.62
N VAL A 208 15.70 -11.93 16.29
CA VAL A 208 15.33 -11.22 15.06
C VAL A 208 16.11 -11.83 13.90
N SER A 209 15.41 -12.26 12.87
CA SER A 209 16.02 -12.72 11.60
C SER A 209 15.15 -12.31 10.43
N LEU A 210 15.75 -12.20 9.25
CA LEU A 210 15.01 -11.86 8.05
C LEU A 210 15.31 -12.83 6.91
N SER A 211 14.31 -13.12 6.10
CA SER A 211 14.43 -13.80 4.83
C SER A 211 14.32 -12.78 3.71
N TYR A 212 15.08 -12.93 2.62
CA TYR A 212 15.11 -11.93 1.57
C TYR A 212 15.42 -12.51 0.20
N GLY A 213 15.11 -11.76 -0.85
CA GLY A 213 15.50 -12.01 -2.22
C GLY A 213 15.94 -10.74 -2.92
N ILE A 214 16.80 -10.88 -3.91
CA ILE A 214 17.33 -9.75 -4.69
C ILE A 214 17.13 -10.04 -6.16
N SER A 215 16.65 -9.03 -6.91
CA SER A 215 16.53 -9.05 -8.35
C SER A 215 17.15 -7.79 -8.96
N VAL A 216 17.47 -7.81 -10.24
CA VAL A 216 17.98 -6.67 -10.99
C VAL A 216 16.91 -6.14 -11.94
N PHE A 217 16.86 -4.82 -12.13
CA PHE A 217 15.98 -4.22 -13.12
C PHE A 217 16.51 -4.47 -14.54
N ASP A 218 15.64 -4.96 -15.41
CA ASP A 218 15.95 -5.10 -16.84
C ASP A 218 15.68 -3.77 -17.57
N TYR A 219 16.73 -3.13 -18.05
CA TYR A 219 16.63 -1.90 -18.84
C TYR A 219 16.29 -2.11 -20.32
N ASN A 220 16.33 -3.35 -20.80
CA ASN A 220 15.96 -3.69 -22.18
C ASN A 220 14.44 -3.81 -22.37
N SER A 221 13.72 -3.94 -21.26
CA SER A 221 12.26 -4.01 -21.22
C SER A 221 11.66 -2.69 -20.72
N PRO A 222 10.38 -2.41 -20.97
CA PRO A 222 9.67 -1.32 -20.30
C PRO A 222 9.74 -1.46 -18.77
N PHE A 223 9.78 -0.34 -18.07
CA PHE A 223 9.79 -0.34 -16.59
C PHE A 223 8.61 -1.15 -16.02
N ASP A 224 8.89 -2.28 -15.42
CA ASP A 224 7.92 -3.13 -14.72
C ASP A 224 8.42 -3.50 -13.31
N LEU A 225 8.09 -2.62 -12.35
CA LEU A 225 8.41 -2.85 -10.94
C LEU A 225 7.74 -4.13 -10.41
N ASN A 226 6.53 -4.45 -10.85
CA ASN A 226 5.83 -5.64 -10.37
C ASN A 226 6.52 -6.92 -10.81
N HIS A 227 7.11 -6.94 -12.00
CA HIS A 227 7.92 -8.06 -12.45
C HIS A 227 9.16 -8.24 -11.58
N THR A 228 9.90 -7.15 -11.34
CA THR A 228 11.10 -7.14 -10.49
C THR A 228 10.78 -7.60 -9.06
N ILE A 229 9.69 -7.10 -8.48
CA ILE A 229 9.22 -7.53 -7.14
C ILE A 229 8.93 -9.03 -7.14
N ARG A 230 8.18 -9.56 -8.12
CA ARG A 230 7.87 -11.01 -8.18
C ARG A 230 9.10 -11.89 -8.27
N LEU A 231 10.13 -11.48 -9.02
CA LEU A 231 11.38 -12.23 -9.10
C LEU A 231 12.11 -12.25 -7.74
N ALA A 232 12.22 -11.11 -7.07
CA ALA A 232 12.83 -11.04 -5.75
C ALA A 232 12.03 -11.83 -4.71
N ASP A 233 10.70 -11.73 -4.73
CA ASP A 233 9.79 -12.47 -3.84
C ASP A 233 9.93 -13.99 -3.99
N SER A 234 10.04 -14.48 -5.22
CA SER A 234 10.29 -15.91 -5.49
C SER A 234 11.58 -16.41 -4.83
N LEU A 235 12.66 -15.62 -4.92
CA LEU A 235 13.96 -15.95 -4.29
C LEU A 235 13.87 -15.88 -2.76
N MET A 236 13.16 -14.92 -2.21
CA MET A 236 12.89 -14.82 -0.77
C MET A 236 12.13 -16.05 -0.27
N TYR A 237 11.11 -16.48 -1.01
CA TYR A 237 10.30 -17.64 -0.64
C TYR A 237 11.10 -18.95 -0.64
N GLU A 238 12.02 -19.12 -1.60
CA GLU A 238 12.93 -20.27 -1.61
C GLU A 238 13.82 -20.30 -0.36
N ARG A 239 14.40 -19.16 0.01
CA ARG A 239 15.19 -19.04 1.26
C ARG A 239 14.37 -19.33 2.52
N LYS A 240 13.12 -18.87 2.59
CA LYS A 240 12.21 -19.20 3.70
C LYS A 240 12.01 -20.71 3.83
N LYS A 241 11.78 -21.40 2.71
CA LYS A 241 11.64 -22.88 2.70
C LYS A 241 12.89 -23.58 3.21
N GLU A 242 14.06 -23.17 2.75
CA GLU A 242 15.34 -23.75 3.19
C GLU A 242 15.56 -23.59 4.70
N LYS A 243 15.29 -22.41 5.25
CA LYS A 243 15.37 -22.14 6.69
C LYS A 243 14.40 -23.04 7.48
N HIS A 244 13.17 -23.22 7.02
CA HIS A 244 12.20 -24.10 7.67
C HIS A 244 12.64 -25.56 7.65
N LEU A 245 13.20 -26.05 6.54
CA LEU A 245 13.74 -27.42 6.43
C LEU A 245 14.93 -27.66 7.35
N GLN A 246 15.79 -26.66 7.53
CA GLN A 246 16.94 -26.75 8.45
C GLN A 246 16.53 -26.77 9.92
N ARG A 247 15.50 -26.01 10.30
CA ARG A 247 14.93 -26.00 11.65
C ARG A 247 14.24 -27.33 12.00
N GLY A 248 13.49 -27.91 11.06
CA GLY A 248 12.83 -29.21 11.28
C GLY A 248 13.78 -30.41 11.38
N LYS A 249 15.07 -30.27 11.02
CA LYS A 249 16.10 -31.30 11.18
C LYS A 249 16.89 -31.21 12.49
N LYS A 250 16.71 -30.12 13.26
CA LYS A 250 17.43 -29.87 14.53
C LYS A 250 16.54 -30.06 15.78
N GLY A 251 15.30 -30.40 15.62
CA GLY A 251 14.34 -30.78 16.67
C GLY A 251 14.01 -32.26 16.59
#